data_5a7560ee87eaf2ecb6cef20355383a3d
#
_entry.id   5a7560ee87eaf2ecb6cef20355383a3d
#
_cell.length_a   1.000
_cell.length_b   1.000
_cell.length_c   1.000
_cell.angle_alpha   90.00
_cell.angle_beta   90.00
_cell.angle_gamma   90.00
#
_symmetry.space_group_name_H-M   'P 1'
#
loop_
_entity.id
_entity.type
_entity.pdbx_description
1 polymer ?
#
loop_
_entity_poly.entity_id
_entity_poly.type
_entity_poly.pdbx_seq_one_letter_code
_entity_poly.pdbx_strand_id
1 'polypeptide(L)'
;PTEIEPFGGAATCLGGAIRDPLSGRTYVYQAMRITGAADPTKPLNQTLKGKLPQRKIVTEAAHGYSSYGNQIGLATGYVKELYHPGYVAKRMEIGAVMAAAPRKNVIRETSDPGDVIILLGGRTGRDGIGGATGSSKVHTEASIEVCGAEVQKGNAPTERKIQRMFRRPEVSRLIKKCNDFGAGGVSVAIGELADGLLIDLDKVPKKYAGLDGTELAISESQERMAVVVDPKDVDTFLGYAKEENLEAVTVATVTESPRLVLTWRGKTIVDLSRAFLDTNGAHQETDVTLEVPNHEGTPFEKKEVGDVKEKWLKMLGSLNVCSQKGLVEMFDSSIGASTV
;
A
#
# COMPACT_ATOMS: atom_id res chain seq x y z
N PRO A 1 7.00 -8.07 3.16
CA PRO A 1 6.14 -8.60 4.24
C PRO A 1 6.77 -8.37 5.62
N THR A 2 5.92 -8.00 6.61
CA THR A 2 6.36 -7.69 7.99
C THR A 2 7.01 -8.85 8.73
N GLU A 3 6.84 -10.07 8.28
CA GLU A 3 7.48 -11.24 8.88
C GLU A 3 8.97 -11.41 8.51
N ILE A 4 9.42 -10.76 7.44
CA ILE A 4 10.82 -10.79 6.99
C ILE A 4 11.51 -9.46 7.31
N GLU A 5 10.84 -8.36 6.97
CA GLU A 5 11.29 -7.00 7.15
C GLU A 5 10.15 -6.20 7.78
N PRO A 6 10.03 -6.25 9.13
CA PRO A 6 8.88 -5.67 9.82
C PRO A 6 8.81 -4.15 9.74
N PHE A 7 9.95 -3.46 9.74
CA PHE A 7 9.99 -2.00 9.66
C PHE A 7 9.44 -1.50 8.31
N GLY A 8 10.03 -1.93 7.20
CA GLY A 8 9.62 -1.49 5.86
C GLY A 8 8.22 -1.99 5.50
N GLY A 9 7.87 -3.23 5.88
CA GLY A 9 6.55 -3.78 5.64
C GLY A 9 5.43 -2.98 6.32
N ALA A 10 5.64 -2.51 7.54
CA ALA A 10 4.66 -1.65 8.23
C ALA A 10 4.66 -0.22 7.69
N ALA A 11 5.83 0.32 7.34
CA ALA A 11 5.94 1.64 6.70
C ALA A 11 5.19 1.69 5.37
N THR A 12 5.39 0.69 4.50
CA THR A 12 4.70 0.62 3.20
C THR A 12 3.20 0.37 3.34
N CYS A 13 2.75 -0.29 4.41
CA CYS A 13 1.33 -0.42 4.70
C CYS A 13 0.65 0.95 4.86
N LEU A 14 1.26 1.88 5.60
CA LEU A 14 0.75 3.24 5.72
C LEU A 14 0.86 3.99 4.38
N GLY A 15 1.99 3.88 3.68
CA GLY A 15 2.18 4.53 2.38
C GLY A 15 1.11 4.15 1.36
N GLY A 16 0.80 2.86 1.23
CA GLY A 16 -0.30 2.38 0.38
C GLY A 16 -1.66 2.92 0.81
N ALA A 17 -1.95 2.85 2.12
CA ALA A 17 -3.21 3.40 2.66
C ALA A 17 -3.40 4.90 2.37
N ILE A 18 -2.31 5.67 2.24
CA ILE A 18 -2.36 7.10 1.86
C ILE A 18 -2.58 7.27 0.36
N ARG A 19 -1.94 6.47 -0.48
CA ARG A 19 -2.01 6.62 -1.95
C ARG A 19 -3.36 6.20 -2.52
N ASP A 20 -4.07 5.25 -1.91
CA ASP A 20 -5.42 4.87 -2.34
C ASP A 20 -6.36 6.09 -2.37
N PRO A 21 -6.54 6.86 -1.30
CA PRO A 21 -7.33 8.09 -1.33
C PRO A 21 -6.75 9.17 -2.26
N LEU A 22 -5.42 9.26 -2.41
CA LEU A 22 -4.81 10.19 -3.37
C LEU A 22 -5.21 9.86 -4.81
N SER A 23 -5.45 8.59 -5.16
CA SER A 23 -6.02 8.21 -6.44
C SER A 23 -7.39 8.87 -6.68
N GLY A 24 -8.15 9.13 -5.61
CA GLY A 24 -9.35 9.98 -5.60
C GLY A 24 -9.08 11.49 -5.52
N ARG A 25 -7.82 11.93 -5.54
CA ARG A 25 -7.37 13.32 -5.33
C ARG A 25 -7.84 13.90 -3.99
N THR A 26 -7.94 13.05 -2.96
CA THR A 26 -8.23 13.47 -1.60
C THR A 26 -6.96 13.58 -0.79
N TYR A 27 -6.93 14.49 0.19
CA TYR A 27 -5.82 14.66 1.10
C TYR A 27 -6.07 13.87 2.39
N VAL A 28 -5.13 13.02 2.75
CA VAL A 28 -5.14 12.25 4.01
C VAL A 28 -4.64 13.14 5.14
N TYR A 29 -5.41 13.26 6.20
CA TYR A 29 -5.08 14.11 7.35
C TYR A 29 -5.00 13.35 8.68
N GLN A 30 -5.45 12.10 8.73
CA GLN A 30 -5.33 11.26 9.91
C GLN A 30 -5.19 9.79 9.56
N ALA A 31 -4.37 9.06 10.31
CA ALA A 31 -4.21 7.62 10.21
C ALA A 31 -4.64 6.90 11.50
N MET A 32 -4.92 5.62 11.36
CA MET A 32 -5.15 4.67 12.45
C MET A 32 -4.34 3.41 12.17
N ARG A 33 -3.80 2.81 13.22
CA ARG A 33 -3.09 1.54 13.13
C ARG A 33 -3.75 0.48 13.98
N ILE A 34 -4.18 -0.61 13.35
CA ILE A 34 -4.77 -1.76 14.04
C ILE A 34 -4.00 -3.00 13.60
N THR A 35 -3.44 -3.75 14.53
CA THR A 35 -2.58 -4.89 14.22
C THR A 35 -2.99 -6.14 14.95
N GLY A 36 -2.73 -7.30 14.33
CA GLY A 36 -2.78 -8.61 14.95
C GLY A 36 -1.36 -9.17 15.06
N ALA A 37 -0.93 -9.49 16.27
CA ALA A 37 0.40 -10.00 16.56
C ALA A 37 0.34 -11.22 17.48
N ALA A 38 1.41 -12.02 17.51
CA ALA A 38 1.60 -13.01 18.54
C ALA A 38 2.28 -12.40 19.77
N ASP A 39 2.38 -13.17 20.84
CA ASP A 39 2.88 -12.73 22.13
C ASP A 39 4.35 -12.29 22.05
N PRO A 40 4.66 -10.99 22.21
CA PRO A 40 6.03 -10.46 22.13
C PRO A 40 6.88 -10.78 23.38
N THR A 41 6.26 -11.31 24.45
CA THR A 41 6.97 -11.66 25.69
C THR A 41 7.61 -13.05 25.62
N LYS A 42 7.31 -13.83 24.58
CA LYS A 42 7.88 -15.15 24.37
C LYS A 42 9.41 -15.08 24.28
N PRO A 43 10.14 -15.95 25.00
CA PRO A 43 11.58 -15.98 24.96
C PRO A 43 12.10 -16.46 23.60
N LEU A 44 13.35 -16.09 23.26
CA LEU A 44 13.97 -16.37 21.95
C LEU A 44 13.99 -17.86 21.59
N ASN A 45 14.19 -18.74 22.57
CA ASN A 45 14.23 -20.19 22.36
C ASN A 45 12.85 -20.79 21.99
N GLN A 46 11.77 -20.02 22.07
CA GLN A 46 10.43 -20.40 21.61
C GLN A 46 10.10 -19.80 20.21
N THR A 47 11.05 -19.15 19.57
CA THR A 47 10.87 -18.66 18.22
C THR A 47 10.73 -19.83 17.24
N LEU A 48 9.77 -19.76 16.33
CA LEU A 48 9.62 -20.75 15.26
C LEU A 48 10.89 -20.77 14.38
N LYS A 49 11.30 -21.98 13.99
CA LYS A 49 12.45 -22.13 13.09
C LYS A 49 12.26 -21.33 11.79
N GLY A 50 13.29 -20.59 11.40
CA GLY A 50 13.25 -19.77 10.20
C GLY A 50 12.37 -18.52 10.27
N LYS A 51 11.98 -18.10 11.47
CA LYS A 51 11.18 -16.89 11.71
C LYS A 51 11.92 -15.90 12.62
N LEU A 52 11.55 -14.63 12.51
CA LEU A 52 12.03 -13.62 13.44
C LEU A 52 11.32 -13.76 14.81
N PRO A 53 11.99 -13.39 15.91
CA PRO A 53 11.37 -13.34 17.23
C PRO A 53 10.17 -12.40 17.25
N GLN A 54 9.07 -12.78 17.94
CA GLN A 54 7.84 -12.00 17.99
C GLN A 54 8.09 -10.57 18.53
N ARG A 55 8.94 -10.44 19.54
CA ARG A 55 9.33 -9.13 20.08
C ARG A 55 9.94 -8.23 19.00
N LYS A 56 10.84 -8.76 18.18
CA LYS A 56 11.47 -8.01 17.08
C LYS A 56 10.42 -7.57 16.06
N ILE A 57 9.57 -8.49 15.64
CA ILE A 57 8.52 -8.19 14.66
C ILE A 57 7.60 -7.07 15.16
N VAL A 58 7.12 -7.16 16.40
CA VAL A 58 6.21 -6.19 17.00
C VAL A 58 6.85 -4.80 17.12
N THR A 59 8.07 -4.72 17.67
CA THR A 59 8.75 -3.44 17.90
C THR A 59 9.15 -2.76 16.60
N GLU A 60 9.73 -3.50 15.66
CA GLU A 60 10.17 -2.96 14.38
C GLU A 60 8.98 -2.52 13.50
N ALA A 61 7.88 -3.28 13.50
CA ALA A 61 6.70 -2.91 12.75
C ALA A 61 6.03 -1.63 13.31
N ALA A 62 5.92 -1.51 14.63
CA ALA A 62 5.42 -0.28 15.25
C ALA A 62 6.32 0.92 14.91
N HIS A 63 7.63 0.73 14.98
CA HIS A 63 8.61 1.76 14.64
C HIS A 63 8.53 2.16 13.16
N GLY A 64 8.40 1.20 12.23
CA GLY A 64 8.29 1.49 10.79
C GLY A 64 7.06 2.33 10.46
N TYR A 65 5.90 1.94 10.99
CA TYR A 65 4.65 2.68 10.77
C TYR A 65 4.71 4.09 11.38
N SER A 66 5.14 4.22 12.64
CA SER A 66 5.26 5.53 13.32
C SER A 66 6.27 6.44 12.62
N SER A 67 7.43 5.91 12.23
CA SER A 67 8.46 6.65 11.52
C SER A 67 7.94 7.21 10.19
N TYR A 68 7.20 6.40 9.43
CA TYR A 68 6.63 6.85 8.16
C TYR A 68 5.62 8.00 8.36
N GLY A 69 4.65 7.81 9.26
CA GLY A 69 3.65 8.83 9.58
C GLY A 69 4.27 10.13 10.11
N ASN A 70 5.21 10.02 11.04
CA ASN A 70 5.87 11.17 11.63
C ASN A 70 6.68 11.98 10.59
N GLN A 71 7.37 11.31 9.65
CA GLN A 71 8.13 11.98 8.59
C GLN A 71 7.25 12.76 7.62
N ILE A 72 6.06 12.27 7.31
CA ILE A 72 5.13 12.98 6.41
C ILE A 72 4.27 14.01 7.13
N GLY A 73 4.28 14.04 8.44
CA GLY A 73 3.45 14.96 9.23
C GLY A 73 2.00 14.49 9.31
N LEU A 74 1.76 13.17 9.35
CA LEU A 74 0.45 12.56 9.47
C LEU A 74 0.24 11.98 10.87
N ALA A 75 -0.71 12.53 11.61
CA ALA A 75 -1.07 12.02 12.93
C ALA A 75 -1.69 10.62 12.83
N THR A 76 -1.23 9.71 13.70
CA THR A 76 -1.88 8.40 13.90
C THR A 76 -2.72 8.48 15.17
N GLY A 77 -3.99 8.86 15.05
CA GLY A 77 -4.87 9.18 16.17
C GLY A 77 -5.41 7.96 16.94
N TYR A 78 -5.28 6.77 16.38
CA TYR A 78 -5.65 5.53 17.06
C TYR A 78 -4.63 4.43 16.77
N VAL A 79 -4.09 3.84 17.83
CA VAL A 79 -3.12 2.73 17.73
C VAL A 79 -3.57 1.61 18.66
N LYS A 80 -3.80 0.42 18.11
CA LYS A 80 -4.18 -0.77 18.87
C LYS A 80 -3.51 -2.01 18.30
N GLU A 81 -2.92 -2.80 19.17
CA GLU A 81 -2.37 -4.11 18.83
C GLU A 81 -3.15 -5.20 19.59
N LEU A 82 -3.61 -6.21 18.86
CA LEU A 82 -4.32 -7.38 19.37
C LEU A 82 -3.40 -8.59 19.32
N TYR A 83 -3.34 -9.35 20.40
CA TYR A 83 -2.45 -10.49 20.53
C TYR A 83 -3.23 -11.81 20.51
N HIS A 84 -2.84 -12.68 19.58
CA HIS A 84 -3.42 -14.01 19.44
C HIS A 84 -2.39 -15.01 18.91
N PRO A 85 -2.34 -16.25 19.42
CA PRO A 85 -1.36 -17.25 18.97
C PRO A 85 -1.45 -17.59 17.48
N GLY A 86 -2.60 -17.38 16.85
CA GLY A 86 -2.78 -17.56 15.41
C GLY A 86 -1.94 -16.61 14.54
N TYR A 87 -1.39 -15.53 15.11
CA TYR A 87 -0.50 -14.59 14.39
C TYR A 87 0.99 -14.91 14.50
N VAL A 88 1.35 -16.06 15.06
CA VAL A 88 2.76 -16.44 15.26
C VAL A 88 3.51 -16.62 13.94
N ALA A 89 2.87 -17.18 12.93
CA ALA A 89 3.48 -17.40 11.62
C ALA A 89 3.38 -16.17 10.71
N LYS A 90 2.25 -15.47 10.77
CA LYS A 90 1.97 -14.25 10.02
C LYS A 90 1.18 -13.28 10.87
N ARG A 91 1.75 -12.10 11.10
CA ARG A 91 1.01 -11.01 11.72
C ARG A 91 0.10 -10.31 10.71
N MET A 92 -0.87 -9.58 11.20
CA MET A 92 -1.72 -8.70 10.42
C MET A 92 -1.34 -7.25 10.70
N GLU A 93 -0.98 -6.48 9.66
CA GLU A 93 -0.76 -5.04 9.73
C GLU A 93 -1.88 -4.35 8.98
N ILE A 94 -2.64 -3.51 9.65
CA ILE A 94 -3.74 -2.76 9.04
C ILE A 94 -3.50 -1.27 9.26
N GLY A 95 -3.41 -0.52 8.16
CA GLY A 95 -3.46 0.92 8.15
C GLY A 95 -4.84 1.38 7.66
N ALA A 96 -5.48 2.26 8.42
CA ALA A 96 -6.68 2.95 7.99
C ALA A 96 -6.41 4.45 8.02
N VAL A 97 -7.02 5.19 7.09
CA VAL A 97 -6.82 6.63 6.99
C VAL A 97 -8.13 7.38 6.79
N MET A 98 -8.14 8.64 7.19
CA MET A 98 -9.22 9.58 6.89
C MET A 98 -8.72 10.61 5.89
N ALA A 99 -9.42 10.75 4.78
CA ALA A 99 -9.09 11.68 3.72
C ALA A 99 -10.31 12.49 3.28
N ALA A 100 -10.08 13.70 2.80
CA ALA A 100 -11.12 14.56 2.27
C ALA A 100 -10.59 15.48 1.17
N ALA A 101 -11.49 15.95 0.30
CA ALA A 101 -11.23 17.01 -0.64
C ALA A 101 -12.44 17.97 -0.68
N PRO A 102 -12.23 19.26 -0.95
CA PRO A 102 -13.33 20.15 -1.25
C PRO A 102 -14.14 19.65 -2.45
N ARG A 103 -15.47 19.55 -2.32
CA ARG A 103 -16.35 19.02 -3.38
C ARG A 103 -16.10 19.66 -4.75
N LYS A 104 -15.78 20.95 -4.78
CA LYS A 104 -15.46 21.69 -6.01
C LYS A 104 -14.17 21.23 -6.73
N ASN A 105 -13.32 20.44 -6.07
CA ASN A 105 -12.08 19.90 -6.64
C ASN A 105 -12.24 18.45 -7.11
N VAL A 106 -13.43 17.85 -6.92
CA VAL A 106 -13.69 16.46 -7.33
C VAL A 106 -13.95 16.45 -8.84
N ILE A 107 -13.01 15.86 -9.57
CA ILE A 107 -13.10 15.62 -11.02
C ILE A 107 -13.42 14.15 -11.24
N ARG A 108 -14.39 13.88 -12.13
CA ARG A 108 -14.80 12.52 -12.54
C ARG A 108 -14.94 12.51 -14.06
N GLU A 109 -13.81 12.43 -14.72
CA GLU A 109 -13.71 12.38 -16.17
C GLU A 109 -13.24 11.02 -16.64
N THR A 110 -13.51 10.68 -17.89
CA THR A 110 -12.98 9.51 -18.58
C THR A 110 -11.62 9.86 -19.20
N SER A 111 -10.83 8.86 -19.50
CA SER A 111 -9.64 9.03 -20.32
C SER A 111 -10.03 9.00 -21.78
N ASP A 112 -9.58 9.99 -22.56
CA ASP A 112 -9.88 10.11 -23.98
C ASP A 112 -8.66 9.76 -24.83
N PRO A 113 -8.84 9.23 -26.06
CA PRO A 113 -7.71 9.03 -26.98
C PRO A 113 -6.90 10.32 -27.18
N GLY A 114 -5.58 10.19 -27.05
CA GLY A 114 -4.64 11.32 -27.08
C GLY A 114 -4.23 11.82 -25.71
N ASP A 115 -4.97 11.50 -24.64
CA ASP A 115 -4.55 11.84 -23.27
C ASP A 115 -3.18 11.22 -22.96
N VAL A 116 -2.47 11.90 -22.08
CA VAL A 116 -1.11 11.54 -21.71
C VAL A 116 -1.09 11.00 -20.28
N ILE A 117 -0.30 9.94 -20.06
CA ILE A 117 -0.12 9.39 -18.72
C ILE A 117 1.27 9.72 -18.23
N ILE A 118 1.33 10.40 -17.10
CA ILE A 118 2.54 10.80 -16.40
C ILE A 118 2.76 9.88 -15.21
N LEU A 119 3.96 9.29 -15.10
CA LEU A 119 4.44 8.63 -13.90
C LEU A 119 5.11 9.68 -13.03
N LEU A 120 4.62 9.85 -11.82
CA LEU A 120 5.06 10.84 -10.84
C LEU A 120 5.61 10.15 -9.60
N GLY A 121 6.75 10.62 -9.07
CA GLY A 121 7.26 10.21 -7.77
C GLY A 121 8.54 9.39 -7.82
N GLY A 122 8.57 8.25 -7.14
CA GLY A 122 9.76 7.42 -6.99
C GLY A 122 10.19 6.69 -8.27
N ARG A 123 11.44 6.24 -8.29
CA ARG A 123 12.00 5.45 -9.38
C ARG A 123 11.75 3.96 -9.20
N THR A 124 11.77 3.21 -10.29
CA THR A 124 11.50 1.78 -10.36
C THR A 124 12.73 0.94 -10.03
N GLY A 125 12.60 0.00 -9.13
CA GLY A 125 13.56 -1.05 -8.81
C GLY A 125 12.92 -2.44 -8.92
N ARG A 126 13.50 -3.45 -8.26
CA ARG A 126 12.94 -4.82 -8.16
C ARG A 126 11.93 -4.98 -7.03
N ASP A 127 11.46 -3.88 -6.48
CA ASP A 127 10.52 -3.90 -5.35
C ASP A 127 9.23 -4.64 -5.74
N GLY A 128 8.84 -5.62 -4.94
CA GLY A 128 7.54 -6.29 -5.05
C GLY A 128 7.26 -7.11 -6.30
N ILE A 129 8.28 -7.45 -7.11
CA ILE A 129 8.07 -8.24 -8.34
C ILE A 129 7.41 -9.61 -8.11
N GLY A 130 7.47 -10.15 -6.90
CA GLY A 130 6.72 -11.34 -6.50
C GLY A 130 5.23 -11.12 -6.34
N GLY A 131 4.77 -9.88 -6.34
CA GLY A 131 3.36 -9.49 -6.18
C GLY A 131 2.72 -9.98 -4.89
N ALA A 132 1.40 -9.98 -4.85
CA ALA A 132 0.61 -10.51 -3.73
C ALA A 132 0.91 -12.00 -3.46
N THR A 133 1.23 -12.78 -4.49
CA THR A 133 1.65 -14.17 -4.38
C THR A 133 2.95 -14.31 -3.58
N GLY A 134 3.93 -13.43 -3.79
CA GLY A 134 5.19 -13.40 -3.04
C GLY A 134 4.93 -13.16 -1.54
N SER A 135 4.03 -12.24 -1.20
CA SER A 135 3.64 -11.97 0.19
C SER A 135 2.89 -13.12 0.86
N SER A 136 2.21 -13.95 0.07
CA SER A 136 1.39 -15.07 0.56
C SER A 136 2.17 -16.37 0.76
N LYS A 137 3.40 -16.48 0.26
CA LYS A 137 4.26 -17.66 0.42
C LYS A 137 4.73 -17.82 1.86
N VAL A 138 5.06 -19.07 2.23
CA VAL A 138 5.77 -19.36 3.47
C VAL A 138 7.21 -18.90 3.31
N HIS A 139 7.65 -17.97 4.16
CA HIS A 139 9.01 -17.45 4.17
C HIS A 139 9.90 -18.26 5.11
N THR A 140 11.13 -18.53 4.67
CA THR A 140 12.18 -19.25 5.39
C THR A 140 13.46 -18.39 5.46
N GLU A 141 14.50 -18.87 6.11
CA GLU A 141 15.81 -18.19 6.16
C GLU A 141 16.36 -17.88 4.77
N ALA A 142 16.20 -18.80 3.81
CA ALA A 142 16.61 -18.60 2.42
C ALA A 142 15.82 -17.47 1.71
N SER A 143 14.65 -17.10 2.19
CA SER A 143 13.86 -16.02 1.60
C SER A 143 14.55 -14.66 1.73
N ILE A 144 15.38 -14.44 2.75
CA ILE A 144 16.13 -13.19 2.93
C ILE A 144 17.18 -13.04 1.82
N GLU A 145 17.86 -14.13 1.48
CA GLU A 145 18.90 -14.14 0.43
C GLU A 145 18.28 -14.03 -0.97
N VAL A 146 17.18 -14.73 -1.22
CA VAL A 146 16.54 -14.78 -2.54
C VAL A 146 15.66 -13.57 -2.81
N CYS A 147 14.90 -13.09 -1.82
CA CYS A 147 13.89 -12.04 -1.99
C CYS A 147 14.27 -10.70 -1.32
N GLY A 148 15.47 -10.56 -0.76
CA GLY A 148 15.87 -9.36 -0.02
C GLY A 148 15.83 -8.08 -0.87
N ALA A 149 16.13 -8.18 -2.17
CA ALA A 149 16.04 -7.07 -3.12
C ALA A 149 14.60 -6.71 -3.51
N GLU A 150 13.65 -7.63 -3.30
CA GLU A 150 12.23 -7.47 -3.63
C GLU A 150 11.42 -6.84 -2.49
N VAL A 151 12.00 -6.72 -1.30
CA VAL A 151 11.33 -6.10 -0.17
C VAL A 151 11.10 -4.63 -0.45
N GLN A 152 9.85 -4.24 -0.47
CA GLN A 152 9.44 -2.85 -0.63
C GLN A 152 9.99 -2.00 0.52
N LYS A 153 10.57 -0.85 0.17
CA LYS A 153 11.09 0.14 1.12
C LYS A 153 10.42 1.48 0.84
N GLY A 154 9.67 1.97 1.80
CA GLY A 154 8.96 3.24 1.69
C GLY A 154 9.91 4.45 1.73
N ASN A 155 9.52 5.52 1.07
CA ASN A 155 10.17 6.84 1.09
C ASN A 155 9.15 7.90 1.49
N ALA A 156 8.92 8.05 2.79
CA ALA A 156 7.95 8.99 3.34
C ALA A 156 8.13 10.45 2.83
N PRO A 157 9.35 11.00 2.67
CA PRO A 157 9.53 12.33 2.09
C PRO A 157 8.98 12.46 0.66
N THR A 158 9.10 11.44 -0.19
CA THR A 158 8.50 11.45 -1.53
C THR A 158 6.97 11.43 -1.44
N GLU A 159 6.41 10.60 -0.57
CA GLU A 159 4.96 10.54 -0.31
C GLU A 159 4.41 11.90 0.13
N ARG A 160 5.10 12.58 1.07
CA ARG A 160 4.72 13.92 1.51
C ARG A 160 4.66 14.93 0.38
N LYS A 161 5.63 14.91 -0.54
CA LYS A 161 5.66 15.81 -1.70
C LYS A 161 4.46 15.55 -2.62
N ILE A 162 4.13 14.28 -2.88
CA ILE A 162 2.98 13.91 -3.70
C ILE A 162 1.68 14.41 -3.04
N GLN A 163 1.50 14.18 -1.74
CA GLN A 163 0.33 14.68 -1.01
C GLN A 163 0.20 16.21 -1.09
N ARG A 164 1.30 16.94 -0.89
CA ARG A 164 1.32 18.40 -0.97
C ARG A 164 0.93 18.90 -2.35
N MET A 165 1.48 18.28 -3.39
CA MET A 165 1.15 18.59 -4.78
C MET A 165 -0.33 18.37 -5.06
N PHE A 166 -0.87 17.20 -4.70
CA PHE A 166 -2.27 16.84 -4.97
C PHE A 166 -3.29 17.64 -4.13
N ARG A 167 -2.86 18.20 -2.99
CA ARG A 167 -3.71 19.08 -2.18
C ARG A 167 -4.01 20.41 -2.88
N ARG A 168 -3.20 20.82 -3.85
CA ARG A 168 -3.37 22.07 -4.60
C ARG A 168 -4.54 21.93 -5.59
N PRO A 169 -5.58 22.81 -5.52
CA PRO A 169 -6.72 22.73 -6.43
C PRO A 169 -6.33 22.84 -7.90
N GLU A 170 -5.35 23.68 -8.21
CA GLU A 170 -4.81 23.90 -9.55
C GLU A 170 -4.14 22.64 -10.14
N VAL A 171 -3.64 21.74 -9.29
CA VAL A 171 -3.07 20.46 -9.70
C VAL A 171 -4.15 19.37 -9.80
N SER A 172 -4.94 19.21 -8.72
CA SER A 172 -5.93 18.13 -8.65
C SER A 172 -6.99 18.19 -9.74
N ARG A 173 -7.28 19.39 -10.26
CA ARG A 173 -8.24 19.60 -11.35
C ARG A 173 -7.69 19.32 -12.75
N LEU A 174 -6.37 19.19 -12.91
CA LEU A 174 -5.75 18.76 -14.17
C LEU A 174 -5.81 17.24 -14.35
N ILE A 175 -6.07 16.50 -13.29
CA ILE A 175 -6.01 15.04 -13.26
C ILE A 175 -7.39 14.48 -13.61
N LYS A 176 -7.55 13.89 -14.78
CA LYS A 176 -8.78 13.18 -15.19
C LYS A 176 -8.96 11.88 -14.38
N LYS A 177 -7.96 11.03 -14.39
CA LYS A 177 -7.88 9.78 -13.63
C LYS A 177 -6.50 9.63 -12.98
N CYS A 178 -6.44 8.81 -11.93
CA CYS A 178 -5.20 8.57 -11.22
C CYS A 178 -5.26 7.20 -10.54
N ASN A 179 -4.13 6.49 -10.55
CA ASN A 179 -3.90 5.28 -9.77
C ASN A 179 -2.57 5.36 -9.04
N ASP A 180 -2.48 4.69 -7.88
CA ASP A 180 -1.21 4.42 -7.23
C ASP A 180 -0.54 3.16 -7.82
N PHE A 181 0.72 2.94 -7.46
CA PHE A 181 1.45 1.75 -7.85
C PHE A 181 1.42 0.71 -6.72
N GLY A 182 0.56 -0.28 -6.91
CA GLY A 182 0.50 -1.48 -6.09
C GLY A 182 0.96 -2.72 -6.88
N ALA A 183 0.39 -3.88 -6.55
CA ALA A 183 0.66 -5.14 -7.20
C ALA A 183 0.45 -5.07 -8.73
N GLY A 184 1.42 -5.58 -9.48
CA GLY A 184 1.42 -5.53 -10.95
C GLY A 184 2.04 -4.26 -11.55
N GLY A 185 2.48 -3.32 -10.74
CA GLY A 185 3.30 -2.16 -11.14
C GLY A 185 2.68 -1.34 -12.27
N VAL A 186 3.50 -1.02 -13.28
CA VAL A 186 3.10 -0.25 -14.48
C VAL A 186 1.93 -0.92 -15.21
N SER A 187 1.95 -2.26 -15.33
CA SER A 187 0.93 -3.01 -16.05
C SER A 187 -0.48 -2.84 -15.47
N VAL A 188 -0.60 -2.68 -14.16
CA VAL A 188 -1.86 -2.47 -13.46
C VAL A 188 -2.14 -1.00 -13.24
N ALA A 189 -1.24 -0.27 -12.59
CA ALA A 189 -1.46 1.14 -12.25
C ALA A 189 -1.80 2.01 -13.46
N ILE A 190 -1.11 1.78 -14.59
CA ILE A 190 -1.40 2.47 -15.85
C ILE A 190 -2.45 1.71 -16.65
N GLY A 191 -2.36 0.36 -16.68
CA GLY A 191 -3.25 -0.49 -17.49
C GLY A 191 -4.74 -0.36 -17.18
N GLU A 192 -5.11 0.11 -16.00
CA GLU A 192 -6.50 0.33 -15.57
C GLU A 192 -7.02 1.75 -15.87
N LEU A 193 -6.18 2.66 -16.34
CA LEU A 193 -6.57 4.06 -16.53
C LEU A 193 -7.39 4.30 -17.80
N ALA A 194 -7.25 3.45 -18.83
CA ALA A 194 -8.01 3.53 -20.07
C ALA A 194 -8.11 2.16 -20.77
N ASP A 195 -9.07 2.02 -21.67
CA ASP A 195 -9.27 0.79 -22.44
C ASP A 195 -8.15 0.55 -23.46
N GLY A 196 -7.71 1.60 -24.13
CA GLY A 196 -6.62 1.58 -25.08
C GLY A 196 -5.39 2.34 -24.57
N LEU A 197 -4.22 1.68 -24.55
CA LEU A 197 -2.99 2.22 -23.98
C LEU A 197 -1.76 1.78 -24.76
N LEU A 198 -0.88 2.74 -25.04
CA LEU A 198 0.49 2.50 -25.49
C LEU A 198 1.48 2.97 -24.43
N ILE A 199 2.16 2.04 -23.80
CA ILE A 199 3.09 2.27 -22.68
C ILE A 199 4.52 2.05 -23.18
N ASP A 200 5.39 3.03 -22.97
CA ASP A 200 6.81 2.99 -23.30
C ASP A 200 7.64 2.76 -22.03
N LEU A 201 8.06 1.51 -21.79
CA LEU A 201 8.83 1.13 -20.61
C LEU A 201 10.25 1.70 -20.60
N ASP A 202 10.79 2.13 -21.76
CA ASP A 202 12.11 2.78 -21.81
C ASP A 202 12.11 4.14 -21.11
N LYS A 203 10.95 4.81 -21.04
CA LYS A 203 10.75 6.09 -20.35
C LYS A 203 10.55 5.96 -18.85
N VAL A 204 10.29 4.76 -18.33
CA VAL A 204 10.08 4.54 -16.90
C VAL A 204 11.37 4.83 -16.12
N PRO A 205 11.36 5.77 -15.14
CA PRO A 205 12.54 6.09 -14.35
C PRO A 205 13.02 4.91 -13.53
N LYS A 206 14.32 4.65 -13.52
CA LYS A 206 14.95 3.49 -12.88
C LYS A 206 15.84 3.90 -11.72
N LYS A 207 15.81 3.12 -10.62
CA LYS A 207 16.73 3.30 -9.49
C LYS A 207 18.17 2.94 -9.87
N TYR A 208 18.33 1.95 -10.77
CA TYR A 208 19.62 1.42 -11.24
C TYR A 208 19.45 0.76 -12.62
N ALA A 209 20.58 0.53 -13.29
CA ALA A 209 20.63 -0.18 -14.57
C ALA A 209 20.39 -1.70 -14.38
N GLY A 210 20.05 -2.39 -15.47
CA GLY A 210 19.92 -3.86 -15.50
C GLY A 210 18.52 -4.39 -15.25
N LEU A 211 17.51 -3.53 -15.14
CA LEU A 211 16.10 -3.94 -15.15
C LEU A 211 15.68 -4.31 -16.57
N ASP A 212 15.01 -5.44 -16.71
CA ASP A 212 14.41 -5.86 -17.97
C ASP A 212 12.96 -5.33 -18.14
N GLY A 213 12.34 -5.62 -19.29
CA GLY A 213 11.00 -5.15 -19.61
C GLY A 213 9.93 -5.74 -18.66
N THR A 214 10.09 -6.98 -18.23
CA THR A 214 9.17 -7.63 -17.29
C THR A 214 9.27 -6.97 -15.93
N GLU A 215 10.49 -6.81 -15.39
CA GLU A 215 10.72 -6.15 -14.11
C GLU A 215 10.18 -4.72 -14.08
N LEU A 216 10.36 -3.97 -15.18
CA LEU A 216 9.79 -2.62 -15.31
C LEU A 216 8.26 -2.61 -15.33
N ALA A 217 7.65 -3.61 -15.99
CA ALA A 217 6.21 -3.72 -16.15
C ALA A 217 5.49 -4.06 -14.84
N ILE A 218 6.09 -4.91 -13.97
CA ILE A 218 5.41 -5.48 -12.80
C ILE A 218 5.94 -4.98 -11.44
N SER A 219 7.01 -4.20 -11.42
CA SER A 219 7.59 -3.69 -10.16
C SER A 219 6.61 -2.83 -9.37
N GLU A 220 6.52 -3.09 -8.08
CA GLU A 220 5.71 -2.37 -7.10
C GLU A 220 6.49 -1.31 -6.32
N SER A 221 7.53 -0.69 -6.92
CA SER A 221 8.25 0.39 -6.24
C SER A 221 7.29 1.45 -5.75
N GLN A 222 7.42 1.78 -4.46
CA GLN A 222 6.47 2.60 -3.73
C GLN A 222 6.58 4.10 -4.06
N GLU A 223 5.63 4.89 -3.56
CA GLU A 223 5.55 6.35 -3.71
C GLU A 223 5.55 6.80 -5.18
N ARG A 224 4.79 6.10 -6.00
CA ARG A 224 4.54 6.44 -7.39
C ARG A 224 3.05 6.62 -7.64
N MET A 225 2.71 7.57 -8.52
CA MET A 225 1.34 7.77 -9.00
C MET A 225 1.35 7.80 -10.52
N ALA A 226 0.35 7.19 -11.14
CA ALA A 226 0.06 7.34 -12.56
C ALA A 226 -1.12 8.30 -12.73
N VAL A 227 -0.93 9.38 -13.47
CA VAL A 227 -1.94 10.41 -13.67
C VAL A 227 -2.26 10.60 -15.14
N VAL A 228 -3.53 10.69 -15.47
CA VAL A 228 -4.04 11.01 -16.81
C VAL A 228 -4.30 12.51 -16.89
N VAL A 229 -3.66 13.17 -17.83
CA VAL A 229 -3.84 14.60 -18.10
C VAL A 229 -4.13 14.87 -19.58
N ASP A 230 -4.85 15.94 -19.87
CA ASP A 230 -5.03 16.45 -21.24
C ASP A 230 -3.66 16.87 -21.80
N PRO A 231 -3.34 16.59 -23.09
CA PRO A 231 -2.06 16.98 -23.71
C PRO A 231 -1.70 18.46 -23.52
N LYS A 232 -2.68 19.35 -23.51
CA LYS A 232 -2.47 20.81 -23.32
C LYS A 232 -1.99 21.17 -21.92
N ASP A 233 -2.23 20.30 -20.92
CA ASP A 233 -1.95 20.56 -19.50
C ASP A 233 -0.64 19.87 -19.03
N VAL A 234 0.01 19.08 -19.90
CA VAL A 234 1.21 18.30 -19.54
C VAL A 234 2.33 19.19 -18.99
N ASP A 235 2.71 20.24 -19.71
CA ASP A 235 3.80 21.13 -19.29
C ASP A 235 3.48 21.83 -17.97
N THR A 236 2.23 22.23 -17.78
CA THR A 236 1.76 22.83 -16.52
C THR A 236 1.88 21.85 -15.37
N PHE A 237 1.44 20.61 -15.55
CA PHE A 237 1.55 19.55 -14.54
C PHE A 237 3.00 19.23 -14.19
N LEU A 238 3.88 19.10 -15.19
CA LEU A 238 5.32 18.87 -14.99
C LEU A 238 5.97 20.05 -14.24
N GLY A 239 5.51 21.28 -14.51
CA GLY A 239 5.93 22.49 -13.78
C GLY A 239 5.64 22.38 -12.28
N TYR A 240 4.42 21.97 -11.91
CA TYR A 240 4.04 21.75 -10.51
C TYR A 240 4.84 20.62 -9.84
N ALA A 241 5.10 19.53 -10.56
CA ALA A 241 5.96 18.47 -10.06
C ALA A 241 7.38 18.97 -9.74
N LYS A 242 7.93 19.80 -10.62
CA LYS A 242 9.25 20.43 -10.42
C LYS A 242 9.27 21.36 -9.21
N GLU A 243 8.22 22.14 -8.98
CA GLU A 243 8.10 23.00 -7.79
C GLU A 243 8.16 22.21 -6.47
N GLU A 244 7.57 21.01 -6.45
CA GLU A 244 7.63 20.09 -5.29
C GLU A 244 8.91 19.22 -5.29
N ASN A 245 9.81 19.42 -6.26
CA ASN A 245 11.01 18.60 -6.43
C ASN A 245 10.67 17.10 -6.54
N LEU A 246 9.69 16.80 -7.39
CA LEU A 246 9.27 15.46 -7.78
C LEU A 246 9.71 15.16 -9.21
N GLU A 247 10.16 13.93 -9.45
CA GLU A 247 10.37 13.42 -10.81
C GLU A 247 9.01 13.08 -11.43
N ALA A 248 8.77 13.55 -12.65
CA ALA A 248 7.55 13.29 -13.39
C ALA A 248 7.90 13.10 -14.87
N VAL A 249 7.44 11.99 -15.44
CA VAL A 249 7.80 11.61 -16.83
C VAL A 249 6.56 11.08 -17.55
N THR A 250 6.34 11.54 -18.77
CA THR A 250 5.34 10.96 -19.68
C THR A 250 5.78 9.56 -20.12
N VAL A 251 5.00 8.54 -19.78
CA VAL A 251 5.33 7.13 -20.03
C VAL A 251 4.32 6.41 -20.92
N ALA A 252 3.12 6.98 -21.12
CA ALA A 252 2.09 6.35 -21.94
C ALA A 252 1.17 7.38 -22.58
N THR A 253 0.44 6.91 -23.60
CA THR A 253 -0.62 7.65 -24.28
C THR A 253 -1.87 6.77 -24.39
N VAL A 254 -3.04 7.36 -24.20
CA VAL A 254 -4.32 6.73 -24.43
C VAL A 254 -4.59 6.61 -25.93
N THR A 255 -5.01 5.44 -26.39
CA THR A 255 -5.24 5.13 -27.81
C THR A 255 -6.71 4.80 -28.08
N GLU A 256 -7.14 4.96 -29.34
CA GLU A 256 -8.49 4.56 -29.78
C GLU A 256 -8.68 3.04 -29.77
N SER A 257 -7.62 2.29 -30.08
CA SER A 257 -7.66 0.82 -30.08
C SER A 257 -7.74 0.29 -28.64
N PRO A 258 -8.78 -0.51 -28.28
CA PRO A 258 -8.96 -1.03 -26.93
C PRO A 258 -7.98 -2.19 -26.64
N ARG A 259 -6.70 -1.87 -26.57
CA ARG A 259 -5.60 -2.79 -26.33
C ARG A 259 -4.62 -2.23 -25.32
N LEU A 260 -4.09 -3.08 -24.47
CA LEU A 260 -2.94 -2.78 -23.60
C LEU A 260 -1.68 -3.18 -24.34
N VAL A 261 -0.89 -2.19 -24.77
CA VAL A 261 0.36 -2.40 -25.49
C VAL A 261 1.53 -1.85 -24.70
N LEU A 262 2.52 -2.69 -24.40
CA LEU A 262 3.77 -2.31 -23.73
C LEU A 262 4.93 -2.52 -24.69
N THR A 263 5.77 -1.49 -24.82
CA THR A 263 6.99 -1.54 -25.61
C THR A 263 8.23 -1.43 -24.72
N TRP A 264 9.31 -2.12 -25.12
CA TRP A 264 10.61 -2.05 -24.49
C TRP A 264 11.72 -2.26 -25.51
N ARG A 265 12.70 -1.38 -25.54
CA ARG A 265 13.81 -1.36 -26.51
C ARG A 265 13.33 -1.46 -27.96
N GLY A 266 12.28 -0.70 -28.27
CA GLY A 266 11.68 -0.66 -29.61
C GLY A 266 10.91 -1.91 -30.02
N LYS A 267 10.65 -2.86 -29.10
CA LYS A 267 9.89 -4.06 -29.35
C LYS A 267 8.60 -4.06 -28.52
N THR A 268 7.51 -4.52 -29.08
CA THR A 268 6.29 -4.82 -28.33
C THR A 268 6.50 -6.11 -27.52
N ILE A 269 6.35 -6.03 -26.20
CA ILE A 269 6.49 -7.15 -25.28
C ILE A 269 5.16 -7.63 -24.71
N VAL A 270 4.14 -6.77 -24.72
CA VAL A 270 2.75 -7.09 -24.36
C VAL A 270 1.84 -6.45 -25.39
N ASP A 271 0.85 -7.19 -25.86
CA ASP A 271 -0.24 -6.72 -26.71
C ASP A 271 -1.50 -7.54 -26.45
N LEU A 272 -2.36 -7.04 -25.55
CA LEU A 272 -3.56 -7.72 -25.08
C LEU A 272 -4.81 -6.90 -25.40
N SER A 273 -5.85 -7.56 -25.88
CA SER A 273 -7.14 -6.90 -26.08
C SER A 273 -7.82 -6.59 -24.72
N ARG A 274 -8.54 -5.49 -24.63
CA ARG A 274 -9.32 -5.14 -23.44
C ARG A 274 -10.37 -6.23 -23.14
N ALA A 275 -11.03 -6.76 -24.17
CA ALA A 275 -12.00 -7.83 -24.01
C ALA A 275 -11.42 -9.08 -23.32
N PHE A 276 -10.14 -9.41 -23.58
CA PHE A 276 -9.47 -10.50 -22.87
C PHE A 276 -9.21 -10.14 -21.39
N LEU A 277 -8.79 -8.92 -21.11
CA LEU A 277 -8.49 -8.47 -19.75
C LEU A 277 -9.75 -8.38 -18.87
N ASP A 278 -10.88 -7.97 -19.44
CA ASP A 278 -12.15 -7.75 -18.71
C ASP A 278 -12.83 -9.06 -18.30
N THR A 279 -12.54 -10.18 -18.99
CA THR A 279 -13.23 -11.45 -18.74
C THR A 279 -12.55 -12.35 -17.72
N ASN A 280 -11.35 -12.03 -17.25
CA ASN A 280 -10.52 -12.95 -16.43
C ASN A 280 -10.42 -14.37 -17.01
N GLY A 281 -10.79 -14.55 -18.30
CA GLY A 281 -10.68 -15.80 -19.04
C GLY A 281 -11.70 -16.90 -18.74
N ALA A 282 -12.59 -16.75 -17.73
CA ALA A 282 -13.59 -17.76 -17.42
C ALA A 282 -14.81 -17.21 -16.68
N HIS A 283 -16.00 -17.61 -17.10
CA HIS A 283 -17.21 -17.54 -16.28
C HIS A 283 -17.13 -18.63 -15.21
N GLN A 284 -17.21 -18.27 -13.96
CA GLN A 284 -17.29 -19.21 -12.85
C GLN A 284 -18.67 -19.11 -12.20
N GLU A 285 -19.36 -20.24 -12.11
CA GLU A 285 -20.58 -20.39 -11.35
C GLU A 285 -20.34 -21.39 -10.21
N THR A 286 -20.88 -21.12 -9.04
CA THR A 286 -20.80 -22.03 -7.90
C THR A 286 -22.06 -21.98 -7.07
N ASP A 287 -22.47 -23.12 -6.56
CA ASP A 287 -23.54 -23.23 -5.58
C ASP A 287 -22.97 -23.02 -4.18
N VAL A 288 -23.59 -22.14 -3.41
CA VAL A 288 -23.18 -21.85 -2.02
C VAL A 288 -24.27 -22.28 -1.07
N THR A 289 -23.93 -23.18 -0.17
CA THR A 289 -24.80 -23.53 0.97
C THR A 289 -24.40 -22.73 2.19
N LEU A 290 -25.31 -21.92 2.71
CA LEU A 290 -25.11 -21.18 3.96
C LEU A 290 -25.67 -22.03 5.11
N GLU A 291 -24.78 -22.47 5.99
CA GLU A 291 -25.18 -23.06 7.24
C GLU A 291 -25.42 -21.97 8.29
N VAL A 292 -26.50 -22.08 9.05
CA VAL A 292 -26.75 -21.18 10.19
C VAL A 292 -25.72 -21.47 11.26
N PRO A 293 -24.89 -20.48 11.66
CA PRO A 293 -23.86 -20.72 12.66
C PRO A 293 -24.47 -21.13 13.99
N ASN A 294 -23.94 -22.20 14.56
CA ASN A 294 -24.26 -22.59 15.93
C ASN A 294 -23.69 -21.55 16.90
N HIS A 295 -24.47 -21.12 17.88
CA HIS A 295 -24.05 -20.16 18.90
C HIS A 295 -23.24 -20.80 20.06
N GLU A 296 -23.19 -22.12 20.15
CA GLU A 296 -22.40 -22.84 21.14
C GLU A 296 -20.89 -22.62 20.91
N GLY A 297 -20.17 -22.32 21.99
CA GLY A 297 -18.73 -22.10 21.94
C GLY A 297 -18.30 -20.77 21.32
N THR A 298 -19.22 -19.88 20.95
CA THR A 298 -18.89 -18.55 20.39
C THR A 298 -18.48 -17.57 21.51
N PRO A 299 -17.81 -16.46 21.16
CA PRO A 299 -17.48 -15.38 22.11
C PRO A 299 -18.72 -14.76 22.79
N PHE A 300 -19.90 -14.94 22.20
CA PHE A 300 -21.16 -14.38 22.70
C PHE A 300 -21.86 -15.32 23.72
N GLU A 301 -21.34 -16.54 23.86
CA GLU A 301 -21.87 -17.47 24.87
C GLU A 301 -21.57 -16.96 26.28
N LYS A 302 -22.60 -16.85 27.13
CA LYS A 302 -22.43 -16.46 28.52
C LYS A 302 -21.82 -17.62 29.29
N LYS A 303 -20.56 -17.46 29.70
CA LYS A 303 -19.88 -18.44 30.59
C LYS A 303 -20.01 -18.03 32.03
N GLU A 304 -20.20 -19.03 32.91
CA GLU A 304 -20.16 -18.77 34.35
C GLU A 304 -18.80 -18.19 34.75
N VAL A 305 -18.86 -17.13 35.51
CA VAL A 305 -17.67 -16.45 36.04
C VAL A 305 -17.46 -17.00 37.47
N GLY A 306 -16.46 -17.87 37.65
CA GLY A 306 -16.07 -18.35 39.00
C GLY A 306 -15.57 -17.21 39.90
N ASP A 307 -14.34 -17.26 40.42
CA ASP A 307 -13.78 -16.13 41.19
C ASP A 307 -13.64 -14.89 40.31
N VAL A 308 -14.49 -13.90 40.51
CA VAL A 308 -14.55 -12.65 39.77
C VAL A 308 -13.26 -11.85 39.93
N LYS A 309 -12.70 -11.81 41.16
CA LYS A 309 -11.48 -11.04 41.46
C LYS A 309 -10.26 -11.61 40.70
N GLU A 310 -10.10 -12.94 40.78
CA GLU A 310 -9.00 -13.61 40.09
C GLU A 310 -9.08 -13.41 38.58
N LYS A 311 -10.26 -13.65 38.00
CA LYS A 311 -10.47 -13.48 36.55
C LYS A 311 -10.28 -12.03 36.09
N TRP A 312 -10.74 -11.07 36.90
CA TRP A 312 -10.57 -9.66 36.58
C TRP A 312 -9.09 -9.25 36.58
N LEU A 313 -8.33 -9.64 37.62
CA LEU A 313 -6.89 -9.38 37.68
C LEU A 313 -6.14 -10.02 36.50
N LYS A 314 -6.48 -11.27 36.17
CA LYS A 314 -5.91 -11.96 35.01
C LYS A 314 -6.23 -11.25 33.70
N MET A 315 -7.46 -10.77 33.53
CA MET A 315 -7.88 -10.01 32.34
C MET A 315 -7.14 -8.68 32.24
N LEU A 316 -7.05 -7.91 33.34
CA LEU A 316 -6.33 -6.63 33.36
C LEU A 316 -4.83 -6.78 33.06
N GLY A 317 -4.21 -7.90 33.45
CA GLY A 317 -2.82 -8.22 33.15
C GLY A 317 -2.58 -8.84 31.78
N SER A 318 -3.64 -9.14 31.00
CA SER A 318 -3.48 -9.72 29.68
C SER A 318 -2.99 -8.68 28.65
N LEU A 319 -2.21 -9.12 27.64
CA LEU A 319 -1.67 -8.25 26.60
C LEU A 319 -2.77 -7.48 25.83
N ASN A 320 -3.97 -8.05 25.71
CA ASN A 320 -5.07 -7.41 25.00
C ASN A 320 -5.79 -6.31 25.81
N VAL A 321 -5.65 -6.32 27.12
CA VAL A 321 -6.36 -5.39 28.02
C VAL A 321 -5.44 -4.46 28.79
N CYS A 322 -4.19 -4.89 29.08
CA CYS A 322 -3.21 -4.04 29.73
C CYS A 322 -2.94 -2.75 28.93
N SER A 323 -2.40 -1.73 29.60
CA SER A 323 -2.06 -0.46 28.96
C SER A 323 -1.08 -0.67 27.80
N GLN A 324 -1.40 -0.13 26.65
CA GLN A 324 -0.52 -0.05 25.48
C GLN A 324 0.08 1.36 25.34
N LYS A 325 0.13 2.14 26.40
CA LYS A 325 0.60 3.55 26.38
C LYS A 325 1.99 3.69 25.74
N GLY A 326 2.96 2.83 26.10
CA GLY A 326 4.30 2.88 25.52
C GLY A 326 4.32 2.60 24.01
N LEU A 327 3.38 1.82 23.50
CA LEU A 327 3.20 1.64 22.05
C LEU A 327 2.61 2.91 21.42
N VAL A 328 1.55 3.46 22.01
CA VAL A 328 0.86 4.66 21.48
C VAL A 328 1.79 5.87 21.45
N GLU A 329 2.65 6.04 22.44
CA GLU A 329 3.59 7.17 22.54
C GLU A 329 4.69 7.17 21.45
N MET A 330 4.89 6.08 20.71
CA MET A 330 5.77 6.06 19.53
C MET A 330 5.19 6.85 18.35
N PHE A 331 3.88 7.09 18.36
CA PHE A 331 3.14 7.77 17.30
C PHE A 331 2.84 9.20 17.73
N ASP A 332 3.31 10.17 16.96
CA ASP A 332 3.02 11.58 17.24
C ASP A 332 1.58 11.90 16.81
N SER A 333 0.68 11.96 17.78
CA SER A 333 -0.72 12.31 17.56
C SER A 333 -0.95 13.80 17.29
N SER A 334 0.02 14.65 17.60
CA SER A 334 -0.07 16.11 17.43
C SER A 334 0.53 16.61 16.12
N ILE A 335 1.29 15.79 15.42
CA ILE A 335 1.96 16.18 14.18
C ILE A 335 0.96 16.60 13.10
N GLY A 336 1.31 17.57 12.28
CA GLY A 336 0.43 18.10 11.24
C GLY A 336 -0.74 18.96 11.76
N ALA A 337 -0.77 19.26 13.07
CA ALA A 337 -1.83 20.05 13.74
C ALA A 337 -3.25 19.48 13.52
N SER A 338 -3.37 18.16 13.39
CA SER A 338 -4.64 17.46 13.16
C SER A 338 -5.29 16.89 14.42
N THR A 339 -4.65 17.06 15.58
CA THR A 339 -5.23 16.72 16.89
C THR A 339 -5.97 17.95 17.44
N VAL A 340 -7.19 17.73 17.87
CA VAL A 340 -8.06 18.75 18.50
C VAL A 340 -7.98 18.62 20.03
#